data_adc54f3f567e0e9d604d6a2e16c824ee
#
_entry.id   adc54f3f567e0e9d604d6a2e16c824ee
#
_cell.length_a   1.000
_cell.length_b   1.000
_cell.length_c   1.000
_cell.angle_alpha   90.00
_cell.angle_beta   90.00
_cell.angle_gamma   90.00
#
_symmetry.space_group_name_H-M   'P 1'
#
loop_
_entity.id
_entity.type
_entity.pdbx_description
1 polymer ?
#
loop_
_entity_poly.entity_id
_entity_poly.type
_entity_poly.pdbx_seq_one_letter_code
_entity_poly.pdbx_strand_id
1 'polypeptide(L)'
;ENPLEPNIPENNHVALYRRKFTVSAPVANAKQAGGSVSIVFHGMATAIYVWVNGAFVGYGEDGFTPNEFDITELLHDGENVVAVACYEYSSASWLEDQDFWRLHGLFRSVELAARPHVHIENTQIEADWDPEAGTASLDAALTVLNAADAATVRATLKDADGNTVWQTTGDAEAQTAISSGPLQGIAPWSAESPTLYELDVDVIDQAGDVIECTSQKVGFRRFRIEDGILTINGKRIVFKGADRHEFDA
;
A
#
# COMPACT_ATOMS: atom_id res chain seq x y z
N GLU A 1 -5.28 24.73 -29.95
CA GLU A 1 -5.68 24.59 -28.53
C GLU A 1 -4.45 24.80 -27.68
N ASN A 2 -4.59 25.61 -26.62
CA ASN A 2 -3.47 25.88 -25.73
C ASN A 2 -3.24 24.68 -24.82
N PRO A 3 -2.12 23.95 -24.92
CA PRO A 3 -1.88 22.79 -24.09
C PRO A 3 -1.65 23.09 -22.61
N LEU A 4 -1.61 24.37 -22.24
CA LEU A 4 -1.34 24.79 -20.87
C LEU A 4 -2.61 25.13 -20.06
N GLU A 5 -3.78 25.06 -20.66
CA GLU A 5 -5.04 25.33 -19.96
C GLU A 5 -5.92 24.06 -19.98
N PRO A 6 -6.25 23.49 -18.81
CA PRO A 6 -7.17 22.38 -18.72
C PRO A 6 -8.55 22.84 -19.17
N ASN A 7 -9.03 22.29 -20.27
CA ASN A 7 -10.32 22.64 -20.84
C ASN A 7 -11.34 21.56 -20.45
N ILE A 8 -12.09 21.80 -19.38
CA ILE A 8 -13.16 20.90 -18.96
C ILE A 8 -14.34 21.11 -19.91
N PRO A 9 -14.82 20.05 -20.57
CA PRO A 9 -15.98 20.13 -21.45
C PRO A 9 -17.21 20.68 -20.74
N GLU A 10 -18.05 21.46 -21.45
CA GLU A 10 -19.33 21.96 -20.91
C GLU A 10 -20.25 20.84 -20.42
N ASN A 11 -20.20 19.68 -21.12
CA ASN A 11 -20.92 18.48 -20.75
C ASN A 11 -19.99 17.53 -19.98
N ASN A 12 -19.82 17.78 -18.69
CA ASN A 12 -19.09 16.90 -17.80
C ASN A 12 -20.05 15.89 -17.16
N HIS A 13 -20.03 14.64 -17.59
CA HIS A 13 -20.89 13.62 -17.03
C HIS A 13 -20.47 13.25 -15.61
N VAL A 14 -21.45 12.94 -14.78
CA VAL A 14 -21.24 12.53 -13.40
C VAL A 14 -21.90 11.19 -13.15
N ALA A 15 -21.10 10.19 -12.82
CA ALA A 15 -21.61 8.91 -12.35
C ALA A 15 -21.94 9.00 -10.86
N LEU A 16 -23.20 8.76 -10.50
CA LEU A 16 -23.65 8.78 -9.12
C LEU A 16 -23.77 7.36 -8.58
N TYR A 17 -23.04 7.06 -7.52
CA TYR A 17 -23.10 5.78 -6.82
C TYR A 17 -23.71 5.97 -5.45
N ARG A 18 -24.54 5.02 -5.04
CA ARG A 18 -25.08 4.95 -3.69
C ARG A 18 -25.20 3.50 -3.26
N ARG A 19 -24.63 3.17 -2.10
CA ARG A 19 -24.66 1.82 -1.55
C ARG A 19 -24.94 1.86 -0.06
N LYS A 20 -25.83 0.96 0.37
CA LYS A 20 -25.99 0.60 1.77
C LYS A 20 -24.99 -0.49 2.15
N PHE A 21 -24.42 -0.39 3.35
CA PHE A 21 -23.50 -1.38 3.87
C PHE A 21 -23.61 -1.48 5.39
N THR A 22 -23.17 -2.60 5.93
CA THR A 22 -22.99 -2.81 7.36
C THR A 22 -21.51 -3.11 7.62
N VAL A 23 -20.97 -2.59 8.71
CA VAL A 23 -19.61 -2.91 9.09
C VAL A 23 -19.51 -4.34 9.61
N SER A 24 -18.46 -5.05 9.23
CA SER A 24 -18.20 -6.38 9.74
C SER A 24 -17.75 -6.33 11.21
N ALA A 25 -17.88 -7.44 11.94
CA ALA A 25 -17.46 -7.49 13.34
C ALA A 25 -16.00 -7.08 13.58
N PRO A 26 -15.00 -7.49 12.74
CA PRO A 26 -13.63 -7.01 12.90
C PRO A 26 -13.50 -5.49 12.80
N VAL A 27 -14.20 -4.86 11.84
CA VAL A 27 -14.18 -3.39 11.66
C VAL A 27 -14.83 -2.69 12.86
N ALA A 28 -15.97 -3.19 13.32
CA ALA A 28 -16.64 -2.64 14.50
C ALA A 28 -15.78 -2.75 15.77
N ASN A 29 -15.12 -3.90 15.96
CA ASN A 29 -14.21 -4.14 17.09
C ASN A 29 -13.00 -3.21 17.05
N ALA A 30 -12.39 -2.99 15.88
CA ALA A 30 -11.26 -2.06 15.73
C ALA A 30 -11.68 -0.64 16.14
N LYS A 31 -12.83 -0.15 15.67
CA LYS A 31 -13.38 1.16 16.07
C LYS A 31 -13.64 1.23 17.58
N GLN A 32 -14.26 0.22 18.17
CA GLN A 32 -14.56 0.18 19.61
C GLN A 32 -13.28 0.18 20.47
N ALA A 33 -12.20 -0.40 19.96
CA ALA A 33 -10.89 -0.40 20.60
C ALA A 33 -10.08 0.90 20.38
N GLY A 34 -10.70 1.96 19.82
CA GLY A 34 -10.05 3.24 19.58
C GLY A 34 -9.25 3.30 18.29
N GLY A 35 -9.37 2.29 17.43
CA GLY A 35 -8.78 2.27 16.10
C GLY A 35 -9.55 3.13 15.09
N SER A 36 -9.03 3.24 13.88
CA SER A 36 -9.62 3.99 12.77
C SER A 36 -10.26 3.08 11.73
N VAL A 37 -11.24 3.62 11.01
CA VAL A 37 -11.87 2.97 9.85
C VAL A 37 -11.89 3.94 8.69
N SER A 38 -11.27 3.53 7.59
CA SER A 38 -11.24 4.29 6.35
C SER A 38 -12.04 3.60 5.26
N ILE A 39 -12.58 4.39 4.33
CA ILE A 39 -13.06 3.92 3.04
C ILE A 39 -11.98 4.17 1.99
N VAL A 40 -11.63 3.12 1.23
CA VAL A 40 -10.53 3.16 0.26
C VAL A 40 -11.09 2.91 -1.14
N PHE A 41 -10.83 3.84 -2.04
CA PHE A 41 -11.14 3.73 -3.47
C PHE A 41 -9.86 3.41 -4.21
N HIS A 42 -9.71 2.18 -4.70
CA HIS A 42 -8.48 1.71 -5.35
C HIS A 42 -8.29 2.22 -6.78
N GLY A 43 -9.33 2.75 -7.38
CA GLY A 43 -9.23 3.37 -8.71
C GLY A 43 -10.54 4.00 -9.15
N MET A 44 -10.42 5.17 -9.73
CA MET A 44 -11.52 5.97 -10.26
C MET A 44 -11.03 6.82 -11.42
N ALA A 45 -11.95 7.28 -12.25
CA ALA A 45 -11.63 8.22 -13.32
C ALA A 45 -12.77 9.24 -13.45
N THR A 46 -12.50 10.54 -13.23
CA THR A 46 -11.18 11.16 -12.93
C THR A 46 -11.13 11.78 -11.54
N ALA A 47 -12.28 12.18 -10.96
CA ALA A 47 -12.38 12.76 -9.63
C ALA A 47 -13.63 12.27 -8.90
N ILE A 48 -13.53 12.15 -7.59
CA ILE A 48 -14.65 11.75 -6.73
C ILE A 48 -14.90 12.75 -5.60
N TYR A 49 -16.18 12.94 -5.30
CA TYR A 49 -16.66 13.49 -4.03
C TYR A 49 -17.34 12.37 -3.27
N VAL A 50 -17.04 12.26 -1.99
CA VAL A 50 -17.50 11.15 -1.14
C VAL A 50 -18.34 11.67 0.02
N TRP A 51 -19.47 11.02 0.28
CA TRP A 51 -20.31 11.23 1.46
C TRP A 51 -20.56 9.90 2.17
N VAL A 52 -20.56 9.94 3.48
CA VAL A 52 -20.98 8.80 4.32
C VAL A 52 -22.05 9.29 5.28
N ASN A 53 -23.20 8.59 5.31
CA ASN A 53 -24.36 8.92 6.14
C ASN A 53 -24.84 10.39 5.97
N GLY A 54 -24.66 10.95 4.78
CA GLY A 54 -25.05 12.33 4.43
C GLY A 54 -23.99 13.39 4.76
N ALA A 55 -22.95 13.05 5.48
CA ALA A 55 -21.82 13.94 5.75
C ALA A 55 -20.79 13.88 4.61
N PHE A 56 -20.30 15.04 4.16
CA PHE A 56 -19.20 15.11 3.20
C PHE A 56 -17.92 14.64 3.85
N VAL A 57 -17.23 13.73 3.19
CA VAL A 57 -16.01 13.09 3.68
C VAL A 57 -14.77 13.67 3.04
N GLY A 58 -14.79 13.79 1.69
CA GLY A 58 -13.61 14.27 1.00
C GLY A 58 -13.74 14.27 -0.52
N TYR A 59 -12.69 14.73 -1.15
CA TYR A 59 -12.47 14.83 -2.58
C TYR A 59 -11.16 14.15 -2.95
N GLY A 60 -11.11 13.48 -4.11
CA GLY A 60 -9.90 12.88 -4.67
C GLY A 60 -9.87 12.99 -6.18
N GLU A 61 -8.68 13.22 -6.75
CA GLU A 61 -8.42 13.35 -8.19
C GLU A 61 -7.40 12.35 -8.72
N ASP A 62 -6.52 11.79 -7.87
CA ASP A 62 -5.56 10.77 -8.30
C ASP A 62 -6.30 9.43 -8.53
N GLY A 63 -6.57 9.13 -9.80
CA GLY A 63 -7.43 8.03 -10.20
C GLY A 63 -6.76 6.66 -10.19
N PHE A 64 -5.43 6.60 -10.27
CA PHE A 64 -4.68 5.35 -10.44
C PHE A 64 -4.00 4.86 -9.16
N THR A 65 -3.92 5.71 -8.13
CA THR A 65 -3.50 5.34 -6.78
C THR A 65 -4.69 5.29 -5.83
N PRO A 66 -4.64 4.55 -4.72
CA PRO A 66 -5.72 4.48 -3.76
C PRO A 66 -6.01 5.84 -3.11
N ASN A 67 -7.28 6.23 -3.08
CA ASN A 67 -7.77 7.38 -2.32
C ASN A 67 -8.43 6.87 -1.04
N GLU A 68 -7.91 7.26 0.11
CA GLU A 68 -8.36 6.82 1.42
C GLU A 68 -8.95 7.98 2.20
N PHE A 69 -10.10 7.75 2.84
CA PHE A 69 -10.82 8.74 3.65
C PHE A 69 -11.21 8.14 4.99
N ASP A 70 -10.81 8.79 6.08
CA ASP A 70 -11.25 8.39 7.42
C ASP A 70 -12.75 8.66 7.60
N ILE A 71 -13.49 7.63 7.99
CA ILE A 71 -14.92 7.66 8.22
C ILE A 71 -15.31 7.20 9.62
N THR A 72 -14.33 7.04 10.51
CA THR A 72 -14.50 6.47 11.85
C THR A 72 -15.66 7.07 12.61
N GLU A 73 -15.71 8.41 12.68
CA GLU A 73 -16.73 9.14 13.44
C GLU A 73 -18.09 9.19 12.75
N LEU A 74 -18.14 8.86 11.46
CA LEU A 74 -19.38 8.90 10.66
C LEU A 74 -20.12 7.56 10.65
N LEU A 75 -19.48 6.48 11.10
CA LEU A 75 -20.08 5.16 11.10
C LEU A 75 -21.07 4.99 12.26
N HIS A 76 -22.24 4.46 11.92
CA HIS A 76 -23.29 4.06 12.87
C HIS A 76 -23.27 2.54 13.10
N ASP A 77 -23.82 2.11 14.22
CA ASP A 77 -24.18 0.71 14.39
C ASP A 77 -25.30 0.35 13.39
N GLY A 78 -25.15 -0.81 12.73
CA GLY A 78 -26.09 -1.29 11.73
C GLY A 78 -25.86 -0.76 10.32
N GLU A 79 -26.92 -0.27 9.66
CA GLU A 79 -26.86 0.14 8.26
C GLU A 79 -26.23 1.53 8.09
N ASN A 80 -25.25 1.62 7.21
CA ASN A 80 -24.60 2.85 6.76
C ASN A 80 -24.84 3.05 5.26
N VAL A 81 -24.67 4.28 4.78
CA VAL A 81 -24.82 4.64 3.39
C VAL A 81 -23.60 5.40 2.90
N VAL A 82 -22.97 4.93 1.85
CA VAL A 82 -21.97 5.70 1.09
C VAL A 82 -22.61 6.23 -0.19
N ALA A 83 -22.31 7.48 -0.52
CA ALA A 83 -22.66 8.10 -1.79
C ALA A 83 -21.39 8.70 -2.42
N VAL A 84 -21.24 8.55 -3.73
CA VAL A 84 -20.08 9.03 -4.49
C VAL A 84 -20.58 9.70 -5.76
N ALA A 85 -20.05 10.91 -6.04
CA ALA A 85 -20.15 11.55 -7.33
C ALA A 85 -18.79 11.45 -8.03
N CYS A 86 -18.73 10.68 -9.12
CA CYS A 86 -17.52 10.50 -9.91
C CYS A 86 -17.65 11.28 -11.21
N TYR A 87 -16.75 12.23 -11.42
CA TYR A 87 -16.74 13.12 -12.58
C TYR A 87 -15.89 12.54 -13.70
N GLU A 88 -16.39 12.65 -14.95
CA GLU A 88 -15.68 12.19 -16.14
C GLU A 88 -14.41 13.02 -16.41
N TYR A 89 -14.53 14.34 -16.18
CA TYR A 89 -13.42 15.27 -16.38
C TYR A 89 -13.15 16.08 -15.11
N SER A 90 -11.89 16.29 -14.83
CA SER A 90 -11.36 17.12 -13.73
C SER A 90 -10.04 17.74 -14.15
N SER A 91 -9.38 18.48 -13.27
CA SER A 91 -8.00 18.94 -13.52
C SER A 91 -7.01 17.80 -13.73
N ALA A 92 -7.23 16.65 -13.05
CA ALA A 92 -6.43 15.44 -13.24
C ALA A 92 -6.51 14.89 -14.67
N SER A 93 -7.64 15.00 -15.34
CA SER A 93 -7.82 14.52 -16.72
C SER A 93 -6.80 15.08 -17.69
N TRP A 94 -6.34 16.30 -17.45
CA TRP A 94 -5.33 16.95 -18.26
C TRP A 94 -3.93 16.37 -18.06
N LEU A 95 -3.61 16.02 -16.80
CA LEU A 95 -2.31 15.45 -16.42
C LEU A 95 -2.25 13.94 -16.72
N GLU A 96 -3.40 13.27 -16.61
CA GLU A 96 -3.55 11.84 -16.80
C GLU A 96 -3.92 11.45 -18.23
N ASP A 97 -3.88 12.40 -19.16
CA ASP A 97 -4.21 12.17 -20.56
C ASP A 97 -3.15 11.28 -21.21
N GLN A 98 -3.47 9.99 -21.28
CA GLN A 98 -2.64 8.95 -21.83
C GLN A 98 -3.22 8.41 -23.14
N ASP A 99 -2.49 7.57 -23.81
CA ASP A 99 -2.85 6.92 -25.06
C ASP A 99 -3.72 5.68 -24.82
N PHE A 100 -4.83 5.85 -24.10
CA PHE A 100 -5.81 4.81 -23.81
C PHE A 100 -7.24 5.35 -23.73
N TRP A 101 -8.20 4.47 -23.61
CA TRP A 101 -9.62 4.82 -23.66
C TRP A 101 -10.06 5.65 -22.46
N ARG A 102 -10.86 6.68 -22.74
CA ARG A 102 -11.45 7.53 -21.69
C ARG A 102 -12.74 6.90 -21.18
N LEU A 103 -12.60 5.94 -20.29
CA LEU A 103 -13.69 5.41 -19.49
C LEU A 103 -13.74 6.17 -18.18
N HIS A 104 -14.93 6.37 -17.61
CA HIS A 104 -15.04 7.02 -16.31
C HIS A 104 -15.84 6.17 -15.32
N GLY A 105 -15.72 6.52 -14.03
CA GLY A 105 -16.37 5.81 -12.95
C GLY A 105 -15.38 5.11 -12.02
N LEU A 106 -15.91 4.28 -11.14
CA LEU A 106 -15.13 3.45 -10.22
C LEU A 106 -14.73 2.16 -10.93
N PHE A 107 -13.47 2.00 -11.30
CA PHE A 107 -13.01 0.86 -12.10
C PHE A 107 -12.22 -0.19 -11.30
N ARG A 108 -11.99 0.06 -10.01
CA ARG A 108 -11.39 -0.89 -9.06
C ARG A 108 -12.28 -1.03 -7.82
N SER A 109 -11.84 -1.89 -6.88
CA SER A 109 -12.59 -2.14 -5.64
C SER A 109 -12.73 -0.89 -4.75
N VAL A 110 -13.78 -0.92 -3.93
CA VAL A 110 -13.99 0.01 -2.82
C VAL A 110 -14.06 -0.83 -1.55
N GLU A 111 -13.23 -0.53 -0.59
CA GLU A 111 -13.01 -1.35 0.60
C GLU A 111 -13.12 -0.53 1.89
N LEU A 112 -13.42 -1.22 2.98
CA LEU A 112 -13.26 -0.67 4.33
C LEU A 112 -11.95 -1.22 4.90
N ALA A 113 -11.05 -0.32 5.26
CA ALA A 113 -9.82 -0.63 5.98
C ALA A 113 -9.98 -0.23 7.45
N ALA A 114 -9.77 -1.18 8.34
CA ALA A 114 -9.77 -0.91 9.77
C ALA A 114 -8.36 -1.11 10.32
N ARG A 115 -7.86 -0.12 11.06
CA ARG A 115 -6.54 -0.16 11.69
C ARG A 115 -6.69 -0.10 13.21
N PRO A 116 -5.89 -0.85 13.96
CA PRO A 116 -5.81 -0.69 15.42
C PRO A 116 -5.38 0.73 15.80
N HIS A 117 -5.61 1.14 17.07
CA HIS A 117 -5.12 2.43 17.56
C HIS A 117 -3.60 2.57 17.37
N VAL A 118 -2.85 1.54 17.79
CA VAL A 118 -1.42 1.43 17.47
C VAL A 118 -1.26 0.59 16.21
N HIS A 119 -0.64 1.15 15.18
CA HIS A 119 -0.43 0.42 13.91
C HIS A 119 0.78 0.93 13.13
N ILE A 120 1.23 0.12 12.19
CA ILE A 120 2.27 0.47 11.24
C ILE A 120 1.64 1.24 10.09
N GLU A 121 1.94 2.54 9.99
CA GLU A 121 1.45 3.41 8.92
C GLU A 121 2.26 3.25 7.64
N ASN A 122 3.56 3.05 7.76
CA ASN A 122 4.45 2.89 6.62
C ASN A 122 5.59 1.92 6.92
N THR A 123 5.98 1.16 5.91
CA THR A 123 7.12 0.25 5.95
C THR A 123 7.97 0.44 4.69
N GLN A 124 9.21 0.87 4.87
CA GLN A 124 10.21 0.93 3.81
C GLN A 124 11.23 -0.18 4.04
N ILE A 125 11.38 -1.09 3.07
CA ILE A 125 12.26 -2.26 3.17
C ILE A 125 13.35 -2.17 2.10
N GLU A 126 14.59 -2.36 2.54
CA GLU A 126 15.76 -2.56 1.69
C GLU A 126 16.31 -3.97 1.93
N ALA A 127 16.20 -4.84 0.92
CA ALA A 127 16.71 -6.20 0.94
C ALA A 127 17.82 -6.34 -0.11
N ASP A 128 19.04 -6.31 0.35
CA ASP A 128 20.23 -6.32 -0.49
C ASP A 128 20.90 -7.70 -0.52
N TRP A 129 21.61 -7.98 -1.61
CA TRP A 129 22.47 -9.15 -1.77
C TRP A 129 23.87 -8.71 -2.17
N ASP A 130 24.86 -9.08 -1.39
CA ASP A 130 26.26 -8.87 -1.73
C ASP A 130 26.84 -10.07 -2.51
N PRO A 131 27.08 -9.92 -3.82
CA PRO A 131 27.58 -11.01 -4.65
C PRO A 131 29.04 -11.38 -4.36
N GLU A 132 29.83 -10.47 -3.76
CA GLU A 132 31.23 -10.71 -3.41
C GLU A 132 31.35 -11.45 -2.08
N ALA A 133 30.57 -11.02 -1.08
CA ALA A 133 30.53 -11.65 0.23
C ALA A 133 29.63 -12.90 0.26
N GLY A 134 28.71 -13.05 -0.68
CA GLY A 134 27.73 -14.12 -0.68
C GLY A 134 26.73 -14.02 0.48
N THR A 135 26.40 -12.80 0.93
CA THR A 135 25.52 -12.53 2.07
C THR A 135 24.38 -11.62 1.69
N ALA A 136 23.28 -11.75 2.40
CA ALA A 136 22.15 -10.82 2.32
C ALA A 136 22.16 -9.83 3.49
N SER A 137 21.46 -8.69 3.35
CA SER A 137 21.09 -7.82 4.46
C SER A 137 19.66 -7.31 4.28
N LEU A 138 18.99 -7.11 5.41
CA LEU A 138 17.64 -6.55 5.48
C LEU A 138 17.67 -5.34 6.39
N ASP A 139 17.29 -4.18 5.87
CA ASP A 139 17.03 -2.97 6.62
C ASP A 139 15.57 -2.56 6.41
N ALA A 140 14.88 -2.20 7.49
CA ALA A 140 13.51 -1.72 7.42
C ALA A 140 13.34 -0.47 8.30
N ALA A 141 12.68 0.55 7.73
CA ALA A 141 12.22 1.73 8.46
C ALA A 141 10.70 1.68 8.56
N LEU A 142 10.20 1.71 9.80
CA LEU A 142 8.78 1.64 10.12
C LEU A 142 8.33 2.97 10.70
N THR A 143 7.17 3.46 10.24
CA THR A 143 6.44 4.53 10.93
C THR A 143 5.32 3.88 11.72
N VAL A 144 5.37 3.96 13.04
CA VAL A 144 4.37 3.39 13.95
C VAL A 144 3.57 4.52 14.58
N LEU A 145 2.27 4.57 14.31
CA LEU A 145 1.38 5.55 14.92
C LEU A 145 1.02 5.10 16.34
N ASN A 146 0.93 6.10 17.24
CA ASN A 146 0.63 5.91 18.66
C ASN A 146 1.60 4.91 19.35
N ALA A 147 2.86 4.89 18.92
CA ALA A 147 3.88 3.95 19.39
C ALA A 147 4.10 3.97 20.92
N ALA A 148 3.77 5.08 21.59
CA ALA A 148 3.86 5.18 23.06
C ALA A 148 2.95 4.19 23.81
N ASP A 149 1.90 3.69 23.15
CA ASP A 149 0.96 2.71 23.69
C ASP A 149 1.34 1.26 23.33
N ALA A 150 2.43 1.07 22.56
CA ALA A 150 3.04 -0.23 22.29
C ALA A 150 4.23 -0.52 23.23
N ALA A 151 4.69 -1.77 23.26
CA ALA A 151 5.92 -2.14 23.96
C ALA A 151 7.06 -2.39 22.99
N THR A 152 6.85 -3.26 21.99
CA THR A 152 7.91 -3.72 21.11
C THR A 152 7.41 -3.93 19.69
N VAL A 153 8.37 -3.90 18.76
CA VAL A 153 8.21 -4.38 17.39
C VAL A 153 9.08 -5.62 17.20
N ARG A 154 8.51 -6.68 16.65
CA ARG A 154 9.22 -7.91 16.31
C ARG A 154 9.20 -8.10 14.81
N ALA A 155 10.37 -8.26 14.19
CA ALA A 155 10.51 -8.63 12.79
C ALA A 155 10.97 -10.08 12.66
N THR A 156 10.30 -10.86 11.83
CA THR A 156 10.57 -12.28 11.58
C THR A 156 10.66 -12.53 10.10
N LEU A 157 11.83 -12.96 9.62
CA LEU A 157 12.05 -13.36 8.23
C LEU A 157 11.89 -14.87 8.11
N LYS A 158 11.04 -15.32 7.18
CA LYS A 158 10.75 -16.73 6.93
C LYS A 158 11.09 -17.13 5.50
N ASP A 159 11.52 -18.37 5.33
CA ASP A 159 11.69 -18.98 4.01
C ASP A 159 10.34 -19.43 3.41
N ALA A 160 10.38 -20.02 2.21
CA ALA A 160 9.20 -20.50 1.51
C ALA A 160 8.47 -21.65 2.22
N ASP A 161 9.16 -22.37 3.10
CA ASP A 161 8.60 -23.47 3.91
C ASP A 161 8.04 -22.98 5.25
N GLY A 162 8.15 -21.66 5.52
CA GLY A 162 7.70 -21.03 6.75
C GLY A 162 8.69 -21.11 7.92
N ASN A 163 9.91 -21.58 7.68
CA ASN A 163 10.92 -21.65 8.73
C ASN A 163 11.51 -20.24 8.98
N THR A 164 11.68 -19.89 10.23
CA THR A 164 12.34 -18.62 10.61
C THR A 164 13.83 -18.70 10.28
N VAL A 165 14.28 -17.81 9.40
CA VAL A 165 15.70 -17.69 9.01
C VAL A 165 16.39 -16.55 9.75
N TRP A 166 15.62 -15.57 10.23
CA TRP A 166 16.09 -14.49 11.08
C TRP A 166 14.96 -13.87 11.87
N GLN A 167 15.25 -13.35 13.06
CA GLN A 167 14.30 -12.63 13.89
C GLN A 167 15.01 -11.60 14.76
N THR A 168 14.36 -10.48 14.99
CA THR A 168 14.77 -9.47 15.98
C THR A 168 13.56 -8.87 16.67
N THR A 169 13.80 -8.26 17.83
CA THR A 169 12.80 -7.49 18.58
C THR A 169 13.47 -6.22 19.09
N GLY A 170 12.77 -5.11 18.99
CA GLY A 170 13.22 -3.81 19.49
C GLY A 170 12.07 -3.03 20.10
N ASP A 171 12.37 -1.92 20.77
CA ASP A 171 11.34 -1.04 21.32
C ASP A 171 10.52 -0.41 20.20
N ALA A 172 9.21 -0.24 20.43
CA ALA A 172 8.34 0.46 19.51
C ALA A 172 8.53 1.97 19.66
N GLU A 173 8.95 2.61 18.58
CA GLU A 173 9.11 4.06 18.48
C GLU A 173 8.31 4.58 17.28
N ALA A 174 7.99 5.87 17.25
CA ALA A 174 7.29 6.50 16.12
C ALA A 174 8.04 6.31 14.79
N GLN A 175 9.38 6.21 14.85
CA GLN A 175 10.26 5.81 13.75
C GLN A 175 11.14 4.67 14.26
N THR A 176 10.77 3.45 13.93
CA THR A 176 11.51 2.25 14.34
C THR A 176 12.39 1.77 13.20
N ALA A 177 13.69 1.64 13.44
CA ALA A 177 14.64 1.08 12.50
C ALA A 177 14.98 -0.36 12.86
N ILE A 178 14.95 -1.23 11.88
CA ILE A 178 15.30 -2.64 11.99
C ILE A 178 16.45 -2.94 11.04
N SER A 179 17.48 -3.63 11.51
CA SER A 179 18.60 -4.08 10.67
C SER A 179 18.98 -5.51 11.03
N SER A 180 19.19 -6.32 10.00
CA SER A 180 19.62 -7.71 10.21
C SER A 180 21.13 -7.86 10.32
N GLY A 181 21.89 -6.89 9.80
CA GLY A 181 23.28 -7.14 9.47
C GLY A 181 23.43 -8.24 8.40
N PRO A 182 24.63 -8.79 8.20
CA PRO A 182 24.87 -9.84 7.20
C PRO A 182 24.20 -11.17 7.55
N LEU A 183 23.33 -11.65 6.65
CA LEU A 183 22.63 -12.94 6.74
C LEU A 183 23.33 -13.97 5.84
N GLN A 184 23.57 -15.16 6.38
CA GLN A 184 24.11 -16.29 5.66
C GLN A 184 23.00 -17.25 5.21
N GLY A 185 23.24 -17.99 4.12
CA GLY A 185 22.32 -19.03 3.65
C GLY A 185 21.05 -18.51 2.97
N ILE A 186 20.97 -17.21 2.71
CA ILE A 186 19.90 -16.60 1.94
C ILE A 186 20.14 -16.84 0.44
N ALA A 187 19.16 -17.31 -0.29
CA ALA A 187 19.21 -17.43 -1.74
C ALA A 187 18.85 -16.08 -2.39
N PRO A 188 19.70 -15.54 -3.29
CA PRO A 188 19.40 -14.30 -3.97
C PRO A 188 18.24 -14.45 -4.96
N TRP A 189 17.49 -13.36 -5.13
CA TRP A 189 16.49 -13.26 -6.15
C TRP A 189 17.11 -12.96 -7.53
N SER A 190 16.66 -13.66 -8.56
CA SER A 190 16.87 -13.28 -9.96
C SER A 190 15.61 -13.56 -10.77
N ALA A 191 15.54 -13.07 -12.03
CA ALA A 191 14.40 -13.35 -12.91
C ALA A 191 14.25 -14.84 -13.25
N GLU A 192 15.36 -15.57 -13.29
CA GLU A 192 15.42 -17.02 -13.55
C GLU A 192 15.14 -17.85 -12.29
N SER A 193 15.42 -17.26 -11.10
CA SER A 193 15.18 -17.89 -9.80
C SER A 193 14.60 -16.84 -8.85
N PRO A 194 13.27 -16.57 -8.93
CA PRO A 194 12.63 -15.49 -8.19
C PRO A 194 12.33 -15.90 -6.73
N THR A 195 13.38 -16.24 -5.99
CA THR A 195 13.28 -16.66 -4.58
C THR A 195 12.78 -15.51 -3.72
N LEU A 196 11.70 -15.73 -3.00
CA LEU A 196 11.09 -14.77 -2.08
C LEU A 196 11.05 -15.35 -0.66
N TYR A 197 11.27 -14.46 0.28
CA TYR A 197 11.09 -14.65 1.71
C TYR A 197 9.86 -13.88 2.17
N GLU A 198 9.37 -14.17 3.36
CA GLU A 198 8.28 -13.44 3.98
C GLU A 198 8.81 -12.71 5.21
N LEU A 199 8.65 -11.40 5.24
CA LEU A 199 8.94 -10.57 6.41
C LEU A 199 7.63 -10.28 7.12
N ASP A 200 7.46 -10.85 8.31
CA ASP A 200 6.40 -10.48 9.24
C ASP A 200 6.91 -9.44 10.21
N VAL A 201 6.11 -8.40 10.43
CA VAL A 201 6.37 -7.38 11.44
C VAL A 201 5.16 -7.31 12.37
N ASP A 202 5.39 -7.67 13.63
CA ASP A 202 4.41 -7.63 14.70
C ASP A 202 4.62 -6.38 15.57
N VAL A 203 3.53 -5.67 15.87
CA VAL A 203 3.47 -4.69 16.95
C VAL A 203 2.88 -5.38 18.17
N ILE A 204 3.56 -5.29 19.31
CA ILE A 204 3.26 -6.03 20.53
C ILE A 204 3.03 -5.03 21.66
N ASP A 205 1.97 -5.23 22.42
CA ASP A 205 1.62 -4.40 23.59
C ASP A 205 2.45 -4.74 24.82
N GLN A 206 2.21 -4.00 25.92
CA GLN A 206 2.89 -4.22 27.20
C GLN A 206 2.48 -5.54 27.90
N ALA A 207 1.37 -6.15 27.52
CA ALA A 207 0.95 -7.46 28.02
C ALA A 207 1.62 -8.62 27.27
N GLY A 208 2.23 -8.34 26.12
CA GLY A 208 2.86 -9.32 25.24
C GLY A 208 1.93 -9.83 24.15
N ASP A 209 0.76 -9.21 23.97
CA ASP A 209 -0.20 -9.57 22.94
C ASP A 209 0.13 -8.83 21.62
N VAL A 210 -0.03 -9.54 20.48
CA VAL A 210 0.15 -8.94 19.16
C VAL A 210 -1.05 -8.07 18.83
N ILE A 211 -0.82 -6.75 18.68
CA ILE A 211 -1.84 -5.76 18.32
C ILE A 211 -2.08 -5.77 16.81
N GLU A 212 -0.99 -5.84 16.05
CA GLU A 212 -0.99 -5.85 14.60
C GLU A 212 0.12 -6.73 14.06
N CYS A 213 -0.13 -7.40 12.93
CA CYS A 213 0.87 -8.12 12.16
C CYS A 213 0.75 -7.71 10.69
N THR A 214 1.83 -7.23 10.11
CA THR A 214 1.95 -7.00 8.67
C THR A 214 2.90 -8.02 8.06
N SER A 215 2.61 -8.47 6.82
CA SER A 215 3.42 -9.48 6.14
C SER A 215 3.74 -9.02 4.72
N GLN A 216 5.01 -9.07 4.33
CA GLN A 216 5.47 -8.65 3.01
C GLN A 216 6.45 -9.67 2.42
N LYS A 217 6.33 -9.90 1.09
CA LYS A 217 7.29 -10.72 0.37
C LYS A 217 8.51 -9.88 0.01
N VAL A 218 9.70 -10.39 0.33
CA VAL A 218 10.98 -9.75 0.07
C VAL A 218 11.91 -10.65 -0.74
N GLY A 219 12.60 -10.05 -1.72
CA GLY A 219 13.60 -10.74 -2.53
C GLY A 219 14.94 -10.02 -2.40
N PHE A 220 15.96 -10.74 -1.98
CA PHE A 220 17.30 -10.19 -1.78
C PHE A 220 18.02 -10.06 -3.10
N ARG A 221 18.27 -8.83 -3.54
CA ARG A 221 18.97 -8.56 -4.79
C ARG A 221 19.70 -7.21 -4.73
N ARG A 222 20.79 -7.11 -5.45
CA ARG A 222 21.50 -5.85 -5.70
C ARG A 222 21.30 -5.46 -7.16
N PHE A 223 20.48 -4.43 -7.40
CA PHE A 223 20.31 -3.83 -8.71
C PHE A 223 21.16 -2.57 -8.82
N ARG A 224 22.01 -2.49 -9.83
CA ARG A 224 22.91 -1.34 -10.04
C ARG A 224 23.11 -1.01 -11.50
N ILE A 225 23.59 0.21 -11.74
CA ILE A 225 24.17 0.63 -12.99
C ILE A 225 25.68 0.79 -12.75
N GLU A 226 26.48 -0.08 -13.35
CA GLU A 226 27.93 -0.11 -13.20
C GLU A 226 28.54 0.15 -14.59
N ASP A 227 29.35 1.21 -14.70
CA ASP A 227 29.95 1.65 -15.98
C ASP A 227 28.95 1.76 -17.13
N GLY A 228 27.72 2.25 -16.84
CA GLY A 228 26.63 2.37 -17.81
C GLY A 228 25.93 1.06 -18.16
N ILE A 229 26.23 -0.04 -17.46
CA ILE A 229 25.62 -1.36 -17.66
C ILE A 229 24.68 -1.68 -16.49
N LEU A 230 23.47 -2.10 -16.82
CA LEU A 230 22.50 -2.60 -15.83
C LEU A 230 22.93 -3.99 -15.35
N THR A 231 23.01 -4.14 -14.02
CA THR A 231 23.36 -5.40 -13.38
C THR A 231 22.36 -5.80 -12.31
N ILE A 232 22.14 -7.11 -12.14
CA ILE A 232 21.51 -7.73 -10.96
C ILE A 232 22.50 -8.71 -10.37
N ASN A 233 22.82 -8.55 -9.09
CA ASN A 233 23.76 -9.39 -8.36
C ASN A 233 25.12 -9.50 -9.07
N GLY A 234 25.62 -8.37 -9.61
CA GLY A 234 26.88 -8.29 -10.36
C GLY A 234 26.84 -8.88 -11.78
N LYS A 235 25.69 -9.38 -12.24
CA LYS A 235 25.53 -9.92 -13.61
C LYS A 235 24.78 -8.95 -14.49
N ARG A 236 25.33 -8.70 -15.72
CA ARG A 236 24.65 -7.87 -16.72
C ARG A 236 23.26 -8.43 -17.04
N ILE A 237 22.29 -7.53 -17.10
CA ILE A 237 20.93 -7.84 -17.53
C ILE A 237 20.52 -7.01 -18.76
N VAL A 238 19.52 -7.53 -19.47
CA VAL A 238 18.82 -6.82 -20.55
C VAL A 238 17.33 -7.00 -20.30
N PHE A 239 16.59 -5.89 -20.16
CA PHE A 239 15.14 -5.95 -20.11
C PHE A 239 14.58 -6.29 -21.50
N LYS A 240 13.75 -7.34 -21.55
CA LYS A 240 13.00 -7.71 -22.74
C LYS A 240 11.58 -7.21 -22.55
N GLY A 241 11.25 -6.09 -23.15
CA GLY A 241 9.96 -5.44 -23.03
C GLY A 241 9.31 -5.24 -24.40
N ALA A 242 8.01 -4.98 -24.36
CA ALA A 242 7.22 -4.53 -25.51
C ALA A 242 6.21 -3.50 -25.01
N ASP A 243 6.02 -2.44 -25.79
CA ASP A 243 4.95 -1.49 -25.57
C ASP A 243 3.64 -2.08 -26.05
N ARG A 244 2.60 -1.94 -25.23
CA ARG A 244 1.27 -2.45 -25.55
C ARG A 244 0.20 -1.49 -25.06
N HIS A 245 -0.65 -1.04 -25.98
CA HIS A 245 -1.75 -0.10 -25.72
C HIS A 245 -3.13 -0.69 -25.96
N GLU A 246 -3.24 -1.82 -26.65
CA GLU A 246 -4.51 -2.45 -26.96
C GLU A 246 -4.97 -3.30 -25.79
N PHE A 247 -6.21 -3.05 -25.39
CA PHE A 247 -6.93 -3.85 -24.41
C PHE A 247 -8.21 -4.37 -25.06
N ASP A 248 -8.54 -5.61 -24.77
CA ASP A 248 -9.85 -6.16 -25.07
C ASP A 248 -10.86 -5.61 -24.06
N ALA A 249 -12.01 -5.15 -24.54
CA ALA A 249 -13.05 -4.52 -23.73
C ALA A 249 -14.09 -5.54 -23.26
#